data_522f5476ad09120235b0fc7c84bc1a67
#
_entry.id   522f5476ad09120235b0fc7c84bc1a67
#
_cell.length_a   1.000
_cell.length_b   1.000
_cell.length_c   1.000
_cell.angle_alpha   90.00
_cell.angle_beta   90.00
_cell.angle_gamma   90.00
#
_symmetry.space_group_name_H-M   'P 1'
#
loop_
_entity.id
_entity.type
_entity.pdbx_description
1 polymer ?
#
loop_
_entity_poly.entity_id
_entity_poly.type
_entity_poly.pdbx_seq_one_letter_code
_entity_poly.pdbx_strand_id
1 'polypeptide(L)'
;MLDQKPHAAGKASGKRSNGKGADDAQAAPAQPLYAPEAVDAVREERERWEATTVAKAIKRMPERPAETTTQSGMPIKRIYTPEDTGQLDYARDLAFPGEYPYTRGAQPTMYRAKPWTMRMFAGFGTAEETNERFHYLLEHGQTGLSVAFDMATLYGYDHDHPMALGEFGKCGVAISSLADMEVLLDGIPLDKITTSMTINSPAPAIWAMYIAAAEKQGVPMAQLGGTLQNDILKEYIAQKEVLFPPEPSMRLVVDTIEFGAQNMPRWNTISISGYHIREAGATAVQELAFTLADGFAYVEAAIERGMSVDEFAPRLSFFFDVHNDLFEEIAKFRAARRIWAHEMRHHYGAQDPRSWTLRTHAQTAGVSLTAQQPENNVVRVALQALAAVLGGTNSLHTNSLDEAL
;
A
#
# COMPACT_ATOMS: atom_id res chain seq x y z
N MET A 1 -54.67 -4.59 -14.39
CA MET A 1 -54.93 -3.80 -13.18
C MET A 1 -54.21 -4.49 -12.02
N LEU A 2 -53.01 -4.04 -11.70
CA LEU A 2 -52.28 -4.42 -10.52
C LEU A 2 -51.71 -3.13 -9.91
N ASP A 3 -52.19 -2.81 -8.73
CA ASP A 3 -51.90 -1.60 -7.97
C ASP A 3 -50.41 -1.49 -7.61
N GLN A 4 -49.78 -0.43 -8.06
CA GLN A 4 -48.46 0.00 -7.62
C GLN A 4 -48.65 0.96 -6.43
N LYS A 5 -48.24 0.53 -5.22
CA LYS A 5 -48.02 1.45 -4.11
C LYS A 5 -46.58 1.95 -4.14
N PRO A 6 -46.33 3.25 -3.96
CA PRO A 6 -44.96 3.79 -3.91
C PRO A 6 -44.30 3.49 -2.59
N HIS A 7 -43.07 2.93 -2.63
CA HIS A 7 -42.18 2.82 -1.48
C HIS A 7 -41.68 4.22 -1.09
N ALA A 8 -42.00 4.62 0.11
CA ALA A 8 -41.47 5.83 0.72
C ALA A 8 -39.98 5.68 1.05
N ALA A 9 -39.17 6.58 0.49
CA ALA A 9 -37.78 6.73 0.85
C ALA A 9 -37.66 7.22 2.31
N GLY A 10 -37.24 6.33 3.20
CA GLY A 10 -36.90 6.66 4.57
C GLY A 10 -35.60 7.47 4.61
N LYS A 11 -35.67 8.74 4.97
CA LYS A 11 -34.53 9.57 5.33
C LYS A 11 -33.93 9.03 6.63
N ALA A 12 -32.85 8.28 6.54
CA ALA A 12 -32.01 7.98 7.69
C ALA A 12 -31.18 9.24 8.04
N SER A 13 -31.69 10.06 8.94
CA SER A 13 -30.89 11.10 9.58
C SER A 13 -30.03 10.44 10.64
N GLY A 14 -28.83 10.00 10.28
CA GLY A 14 -27.80 9.59 11.23
C GLY A 14 -27.42 10.78 12.10
N LYS A 15 -27.90 10.81 13.32
CA LYS A 15 -27.36 11.67 14.37
C LYS A 15 -25.89 11.29 14.58
N ARG A 16 -24.98 12.13 14.14
CA ARG A 16 -23.58 12.09 14.59
C ARG A 16 -23.61 12.19 16.13
N SER A 17 -23.35 11.09 16.80
CA SER A 17 -23.06 11.11 18.22
C SER A 17 -21.67 11.74 18.36
N ASN A 18 -21.61 12.97 18.85
CA ASN A 18 -20.38 13.53 19.40
C ASN A 18 -20.01 12.70 20.64
N GLY A 19 -19.34 11.57 20.42
CA GLY A 19 -18.62 10.88 21.46
C GLY A 19 -17.48 11.78 21.92
N LYS A 20 -17.68 12.48 23.02
CA LYS A 20 -16.59 13.03 23.81
C LYS A 20 -15.77 11.85 24.26
N GLY A 21 -14.66 11.57 23.56
CA GLY A 21 -13.66 10.62 23.99
C GLY A 21 -13.13 11.06 25.36
N ALA A 22 -13.34 10.22 26.36
CA ALA A 22 -12.61 10.26 27.60
C ALA A 22 -11.18 9.86 27.27
N ASP A 23 -10.31 10.81 27.11
CA ASP A 23 -8.87 10.82 27.33
C ASP A 23 -8.25 12.10 26.76
N ASP A 24 -8.86 13.26 27.07
CA ASP A 24 -8.07 14.47 27.27
C ASP A 24 -7.37 14.38 28.65
N ALA A 25 -6.58 13.31 28.84
CA ALA A 25 -5.48 13.37 29.78
C ALA A 25 -4.60 14.51 29.28
N GLN A 26 -4.50 15.59 30.02
CA GLN A 26 -3.73 16.80 29.74
C GLN A 26 -2.42 16.40 29.08
N ALA A 27 -2.36 16.52 27.74
CA ALA A 27 -1.14 16.31 27.00
C ALA A 27 -0.11 17.22 27.64
N ALA A 28 1.01 16.68 28.08
CA ALA A 28 2.12 17.49 28.59
C ALA A 28 2.40 18.60 27.56
N PRO A 29 2.72 19.81 28.03
CA PRO A 29 2.95 20.93 27.10
C PRO A 29 3.99 20.50 26.05
N ALA A 30 3.69 20.75 24.78
CA ALA A 30 4.55 20.40 23.65
C ALA A 30 5.98 20.93 23.93
N GLN A 31 6.96 20.05 23.79
CA GLN A 31 8.37 20.41 23.91
C GLN A 31 8.94 20.54 22.49
N PRO A 32 9.08 21.78 21.97
CA PRO A 32 9.61 21.98 20.63
C PRO A 32 11.04 21.46 20.53
N LEU A 33 11.43 21.02 19.30
CA LEU A 33 12.77 20.48 19.03
C LEU A 33 13.89 21.50 19.30
N TYR A 34 13.58 22.78 19.20
CA TYR A 34 14.52 23.88 19.41
C TYR A 34 13.90 24.92 20.35
N ALA A 35 14.75 25.57 21.13
CA ALA A 35 14.33 26.71 21.92
C ALA A 35 13.83 27.85 20.98
N PRO A 36 12.72 28.51 21.30
CA PRO A 36 12.17 29.58 20.45
C PRO A 36 13.19 30.67 20.09
N GLU A 37 14.04 31.07 21.05
CA GLU A 37 15.06 32.10 20.85
C GLU A 37 16.13 31.64 19.84
N ALA A 38 16.44 30.34 19.78
CA ALA A 38 17.36 29.78 18.79
C ALA A 38 16.76 29.78 17.39
N VAL A 39 15.44 29.53 17.27
CA VAL A 39 14.70 29.61 16.01
C VAL A 39 14.67 31.06 15.51
N ASP A 40 14.41 32.03 16.39
CA ASP A 40 14.38 33.45 16.05
C ASP A 40 15.75 33.94 15.58
N ALA A 41 16.82 33.55 16.26
CA ALA A 41 18.20 33.88 15.86
C ALA A 41 18.54 33.31 14.46
N VAL A 42 18.11 32.07 14.15
CA VAL A 42 18.30 31.48 12.83
C VAL A 42 17.51 32.23 11.77
N ARG A 43 16.28 32.67 12.10
CA ARG A 43 15.44 33.50 11.19
C ARG A 43 16.14 34.79 10.83
N GLU A 44 16.64 35.54 11.81
CA GLU A 44 17.35 36.80 11.60
C GLU A 44 18.58 36.59 10.71
N GLU A 45 19.37 35.56 10.98
CA GLU A 45 20.54 35.21 10.17
C GLU A 45 20.19 34.79 8.74
N ARG A 46 19.10 34.01 8.54
CA ARG A 46 18.61 33.68 7.20
C ARG A 46 18.17 34.96 6.43
N GLU A 47 17.44 35.81 7.07
CA GLU A 47 17.01 37.09 6.45
C GLU A 47 18.22 37.99 6.07
N ARG A 48 19.20 38.07 6.96
CA ARG A 48 20.47 38.78 6.66
C ARG A 48 21.16 38.09 5.47
N TRP A 49 21.30 36.77 5.47
CA TRP A 49 21.94 36.02 4.39
C TRP A 49 21.21 36.22 3.06
N GLU A 50 19.90 36.17 3.04
CA GLU A 50 19.09 36.44 1.83
C GLU A 50 19.28 37.85 1.31
N ALA A 51 19.23 38.86 2.20
CA ALA A 51 19.39 40.27 1.84
C ALA A 51 20.80 40.64 1.37
N THR A 52 21.81 39.88 1.74
CA THR A 52 23.22 40.21 1.43
C THR A 52 23.84 39.20 0.46
N THR A 53 24.07 37.97 0.91
CA THR A 53 24.83 36.95 0.16
C THR A 53 24.05 36.47 -1.05
N VAL A 54 22.77 36.11 -0.84
CA VAL A 54 21.91 35.63 -1.93
C VAL A 54 21.63 36.75 -2.92
N ALA A 55 21.22 37.90 -2.44
CA ALA A 55 20.92 39.06 -3.30
C ALA A 55 22.12 39.44 -4.19
N LYS A 56 23.34 39.39 -3.64
CA LYS A 56 24.58 39.61 -4.41
C LYS A 56 24.82 38.52 -5.47
N ALA A 57 24.58 37.27 -5.12
CA ALA A 57 24.73 36.16 -6.04
C ALA A 57 23.74 36.21 -7.18
N ILE A 58 22.45 36.43 -6.90
CA ILE A 58 21.37 36.53 -7.90
C ILE A 58 21.58 37.72 -8.82
N LYS A 59 22.08 38.85 -8.31
CA LYS A 59 22.41 40.02 -9.13
C LYS A 59 23.50 39.72 -10.17
N ARG A 60 24.44 38.80 -9.81
CA ARG A 60 25.52 38.36 -10.72
C ARG A 60 25.08 37.28 -11.67
N MET A 61 24.30 36.32 -11.18
CA MET A 61 23.79 35.16 -11.93
C MET A 61 22.37 34.86 -11.44
N PRO A 62 21.34 35.28 -12.18
CA PRO A 62 19.95 35.04 -11.80
C PRO A 62 19.65 33.58 -11.63
N GLU A 63 18.79 33.25 -10.68
CA GLU A 63 18.25 31.91 -10.56
C GLU A 63 17.39 31.55 -11.79
N ARG A 64 17.21 30.28 -12.04
CA ARG A 64 16.32 29.82 -13.09
C ARG A 64 14.90 30.29 -12.79
N PRO A 65 14.13 30.74 -13.80
CA PRO A 65 12.80 31.35 -13.57
C PRO A 65 11.71 30.35 -13.18
N ALA A 66 12.03 29.05 -13.07
CA ALA A 66 11.06 28.03 -12.69
C ALA A 66 10.91 27.97 -11.18
N GLU A 67 9.67 28.00 -10.71
CA GLU A 67 9.36 27.58 -9.33
C GLU A 67 9.87 26.14 -9.15
N THR A 68 10.69 25.93 -8.13
CA THR A 68 11.13 24.59 -7.77
C THR A 68 10.04 23.96 -6.91
N THR A 69 9.36 22.96 -7.46
CA THR A 69 8.30 22.24 -6.76
C THR A 69 8.57 20.75 -6.78
N THR A 70 7.97 20.01 -5.85
CA THR A 70 7.85 18.57 -5.94
C THR A 70 6.93 18.18 -7.10
N GLN A 71 6.82 16.88 -7.41
CA GLN A 71 5.86 16.40 -8.41
C GLN A 71 4.40 16.65 -8.00
N SER A 72 4.12 16.79 -6.72
CA SER A 72 2.80 17.19 -6.20
C SER A 72 2.55 18.69 -6.19
N GLY A 73 3.47 19.48 -6.71
CA GLY A 73 3.35 20.96 -6.79
C GLY A 73 3.68 21.68 -5.48
N MET A 74 4.25 21.00 -4.48
CA MET A 74 4.66 21.63 -3.23
C MET A 74 5.93 22.47 -3.45
N PRO A 75 5.99 23.75 -3.04
CA PRO A 75 7.17 24.57 -3.19
C PRO A 75 8.37 24.01 -2.41
N ILE A 76 9.53 23.97 -3.06
CA ILE A 76 10.81 23.60 -2.43
C ILE A 76 11.57 24.88 -2.12
N LYS A 77 11.89 25.07 -0.85
CA LYS A 77 12.67 26.22 -0.40
C LYS A 77 14.13 26.11 -0.84
N ARG A 78 14.80 27.27 -0.99
CA ARG A 78 16.25 27.32 -1.24
C ARG A 78 17.05 26.65 -0.14
N ILE A 79 16.57 26.75 1.11
CA ILE A 79 17.16 26.11 2.29
C ILE A 79 16.06 25.79 3.30
N TYR A 80 16.24 24.71 4.03
CA TYR A 80 15.45 24.36 5.20
C TYR A 80 16.27 24.59 6.46
N THR A 81 15.65 25.16 7.49
CA THR A 81 16.30 25.56 8.73
C THR A 81 15.47 25.09 9.92
N PRO A 82 15.93 25.26 11.16
CA PRO A 82 15.12 25.03 12.34
C PRO A 82 13.76 25.73 12.37
N GLU A 83 13.57 26.83 11.61
CA GLU A 83 12.25 27.47 11.45
C GLU A 83 11.19 26.51 10.91
N ASP A 84 11.58 25.62 9.99
CA ASP A 84 10.67 24.67 9.32
C ASP A 84 10.20 23.56 10.25
N THR A 85 10.95 23.28 11.31
CA THR A 85 10.71 22.19 12.25
C THR A 85 10.56 22.65 13.69
N GLY A 86 10.63 23.95 13.96
CA GLY A 86 10.61 24.53 15.30
C GLY A 86 9.35 24.23 16.11
N GLN A 87 8.22 23.95 15.43
CA GLN A 87 6.95 23.61 16.06
C GLN A 87 6.79 22.11 16.37
N LEU A 88 7.73 21.27 15.87
CA LEU A 88 7.65 19.83 16.09
C LEU A 88 8.01 19.48 17.52
N ASP A 89 7.23 18.57 18.10
CA ASP A 89 7.52 17.89 19.34
C ASP A 89 8.06 16.50 19.02
N TYR A 90 9.20 16.13 19.58
CA TYR A 90 9.85 14.86 19.24
C TYR A 90 8.98 13.65 19.59
N ALA A 91 8.40 13.63 20.79
CA ALA A 91 7.61 12.49 21.28
C ALA A 91 6.27 12.40 20.57
N ARG A 92 5.60 13.54 20.36
CA ARG A 92 4.27 13.59 19.73
C ARG A 92 4.33 13.38 18.21
N ASP A 93 5.27 14.01 17.53
CA ASP A 93 5.26 14.09 16.06
C ASP A 93 6.15 13.06 15.39
N LEU A 94 7.27 12.69 16.02
CA LEU A 94 8.25 11.75 15.48
C LEU A 94 8.22 10.41 16.20
N ALA A 95 8.28 10.42 17.52
CA ALA A 95 8.40 9.27 18.41
C ALA A 95 9.57 8.34 18.05
N PHE A 96 9.58 7.13 18.61
CA PHE A 96 10.57 6.11 18.30
C PHE A 96 10.00 5.08 17.30
N PRO A 97 10.85 4.38 16.52
CA PRO A 97 10.38 3.31 15.64
C PRO A 97 9.61 2.25 16.44
N GLY A 98 8.50 1.76 15.89
CA GLY A 98 7.65 0.77 16.56
C GLY A 98 6.68 1.32 17.60
N GLU A 99 6.67 2.63 17.80
CA GLU A 99 5.77 3.31 18.73
C GLU A 99 4.86 4.32 18.01
N TYR A 100 3.68 4.54 18.57
CA TYR A 100 2.74 5.55 18.08
C TYR A 100 3.41 6.94 18.01
N PRO A 101 3.23 7.71 16.93
CA PRO A 101 2.37 7.49 15.76
C PRO A 101 3.04 6.77 14.57
N TYR A 102 4.07 6.00 14.78
CA TYR A 102 4.83 5.19 13.81
C TYR A 102 5.48 6.01 12.67
N THR A 103 5.65 7.29 12.84
CA THR A 103 6.26 8.17 11.82
C THR A 103 7.63 7.66 11.37
N ARG A 104 8.42 7.11 12.28
CA ARG A 104 9.79 6.63 12.02
C ARG A 104 9.87 5.18 11.58
N GLY A 105 8.78 4.44 11.61
CA GLY A 105 8.71 3.05 11.17
C GLY A 105 7.85 2.17 12.05
N ALA A 106 7.39 1.06 11.49
CA ALA A 106 6.49 0.12 12.14
C ALA A 106 7.20 -0.87 13.09
N GLN A 107 8.52 -1.03 12.99
CA GLN A 107 9.30 -2.00 13.76
C GLN A 107 10.31 -1.29 14.67
N PRO A 108 10.48 -1.72 15.94
CA PRO A 108 11.39 -1.04 16.88
C PRO A 108 12.86 -0.99 16.41
N THR A 109 13.32 -2.04 15.78
CA THR A 109 14.70 -2.14 15.31
C THR A 109 14.84 -1.88 13.80
N MET A 110 13.73 -1.65 13.12
CA MET A 110 13.66 -1.51 11.67
C MET A 110 14.47 -2.62 10.96
N TYR A 111 15.34 -2.27 10.02
CA TYR A 111 16.11 -3.24 9.24
C TYR A 111 17.32 -3.84 9.96
N ARG A 112 17.59 -3.46 11.21
CA ARG A 112 18.71 -4.04 11.97
C ARG A 112 18.46 -5.49 12.38
N ALA A 113 17.20 -5.85 12.66
CA ALA A 113 16.85 -7.24 12.98
C ALA A 113 16.62 -8.07 11.73
N LYS A 114 15.94 -7.51 10.75
CA LYS A 114 15.61 -8.17 9.48
C LYS A 114 15.47 -7.11 8.39
N PRO A 115 16.12 -7.27 7.22
CA PRO A 115 15.87 -6.41 6.07
C PRO A 115 14.41 -6.54 5.59
N TRP A 116 13.99 -5.64 4.73
CA TRP A 116 12.72 -5.77 4.03
C TRP A 116 12.65 -7.09 3.26
N THR A 117 11.46 -7.62 3.07
CA THR A 117 11.27 -8.83 2.27
C THR A 117 11.40 -8.48 0.78
N MET A 118 12.35 -9.10 0.09
CA MET A 118 12.38 -9.09 -1.37
C MET A 118 11.31 -10.05 -1.89
N ARG A 119 10.41 -9.54 -2.71
CA ARG A 119 9.27 -10.30 -3.20
C ARG A 119 9.10 -10.03 -4.69
N MET A 120 9.64 -10.93 -5.50
CA MET A 120 9.53 -10.83 -6.94
C MET A 120 8.14 -11.27 -7.38
N PHE A 121 7.52 -10.45 -8.21
CA PHE A 121 6.27 -10.73 -8.89
C PHE A 121 6.55 -11.65 -10.07
N ALA A 122 5.90 -12.81 -10.14
CA ALA A 122 6.18 -13.82 -11.16
C ALA A 122 4.94 -14.62 -11.52
N GLY A 123 4.81 -14.93 -12.81
CA GLY A 123 3.76 -15.74 -13.40
C GLY A 123 3.74 -15.52 -14.91
N PHE A 124 3.61 -16.59 -15.67
CA PHE A 124 3.46 -16.54 -17.13
C PHE A 124 2.99 -17.90 -17.65
N GLY A 125 2.36 -17.92 -18.79
CA GLY A 125 2.00 -19.15 -19.48
C GLY A 125 1.05 -20.06 -18.69
N THR A 126 1.38 -21.32 -18.63
CA THR A 126 0.62 -22.34 -17.93
C THR A 126 0.97 -22.41 -16.44
N ALA A 127 0.17 -23.17 -15.69
CA ALA A 127 0.43 -23.46 -14.28
C ALA A 127 1.76 -24.21 -14.08
N GLU A 128 2.08 -25.14 -14.99
CA GLU A 128 3.33 -25.91 -14.98
C GLU A 128 4.57 -25.01 -15.16
N GLU A 129 4.56 -24.15 -16.19
CA GLU A 129 5.67 -23.22 -16.46
C GLU A 129 5.92 -22.29 -15.28
N THR A 130 4.86 -21.79 -14.68
CA THR A 130 4.96 -20.90 -13.50
C THR A 130 5.39 -21.67 -12.25
N ASN A 131 4.95 -22.93 -12.05
CA ASN A 131 5.40 -23.79 -10.97
C ASN A 131 6.92 -24.02 -11.04
N GLU A 132 7.45 -24.37 -12.22
CA GLU A 132 8.90 -24.50 -12.42
C GLU A 132 9.64 -23.22 -12.04
N ARG A 133 9.09 -22.06 -12.42
CA ARG A 133 9.66 -20.75 -12.05
C ARG A 133 9.63 -20.52 -10.54
N PHE A 134 8.56 -20.90 -9.84
CA PHE A 134 8.46 -20.78 -8.41
C PHE A 134 9.49 -21.66 -7.67
N HIS A 135 9.69 -22.89 -8.10
CA HIS A 135 10.76 -23.76 -7.58
C HIS A 135 12.14 -23.11 -7.77
N TYR A 136 12.43 -22.62 -8.96
CA TYR A 136 13.68 -21.91 -9.24
C TYR A 136 13.88 -20.71 -8.29
N LEU A 137 12.86 -19.88 -8.06
CA LEU A 137 12.95 -18.72 -7.18
C LEU A 137 13.20 -19.12 -5.72
N LEU A 138 12.54 -20.14 -5.23
CA LEU A 138 12.74 -20.66 -3.87
C LEU A 138 14.13 -21.27 -3.67
N GLU A 139 14.65 -22.00 -4.65
CA GLU A 139 16.01 -22.55 -4.65
C GLU A 139 17.08 -21.42 -4.64
N HIS A 140 16.77 -20.26 -5.23
CA HIS A 140 17.64 -19.09 -5.24
C HIS A 140 17.42 -18.13 -4.06
N GLY A 141 16.76 -18.60 -3.00
CA GLY A 141 16.70 -17.93 -1.71
C GLY A 141 15.50 -17.02 -1.49
N GLN A 142 14.49 -17.05 -2.37
CA GLN A 142 13.23 -16.38 -2.06
C GLN A 142 12.52 -17.07 -0.88
N THR A 143 11.84 -16.27 -0.05
CA THR A 143 11.12 -16.77 1.14
C THR A 143 9.61 -16.58 1.03
N GLY A 144 9.13 -16.10 -0.11
CA GLY A 144 7.72 -15.88 -0.39
C GLY A 144 7.49 -15.71 -1.89
N LEU A 145 6.31 -16.09 -2.33
CA LEU A 145 5.88 -15.99 -3.72
C LEU A 145 4.95 -14.79 -3.90
N SER A 146 4.94 -14.23 -5.09
CA SER A 146 3.96 -13.24 -5.54
C SER A 146 3.46 -13.66 -6.91
N VAL A 147 2.19 -14.04 -6.99
CA VAL A 147 1.60 -14.64 -8.18
C VAL A 147 1.07 -13.54 -9.09
N ALA A 148 1.57 -13.49 -10.32
CA ALA A 148 0.98 -12.73 -11.42
C ALA A 148 -0.02 -13.60 -12.14
N PHE A 149 -1.29 -13.18 -12.21
CA PHE A 149 -2.33 -13.86 -12.99
C PHE A 149 -2.49 -13.19 -14.35
N ASP A 150 -2.87 -13.97 -15.36
CA ASP A 150 -3.14 -13.44 -16.68
C ASP A 150 -4.46 -12.65 -16.74
N MET A 151 -4.65 -11.90 -17.83
CA MET A 151 -5.85 -11.05 -17.97
C MET A 151 -7.14 -11.85 -17.94
N ALA A 152 -7.19 -13.06 -18.50
CA ALA A 152 -8.37 -13.89 -18.46
C ALA A 152 -8.77 -14.23 -17.02
N THR A 153 -7.81 -14.66 -16.20
CA THR A 153 -8.02 -14.95 -14.78
C THR A 153 -8.44 -13.70 -14.00
N LEU A 154 -7.80 -12.54 -14.25
CA LEU A 154 -8.12 -11.26 -13.58
C LEU A 154 -9.55 -10.80 -13.88
N TYR A 155 -10.05 -11.05 -15.08
CA TYR A 155 -11.43 -10.76 -15.49
C TYR A 155 -12.41 -11.92 -15.24
N GLY A 156 -11.98 -13.00 -14.56
CA GLY A 156 -12.83 -14.11 -14.20
C GLY A 156 -13.31 -14.96 -15.40
N TYR A 157 -12.53 -14.97 -16.47
CA TYR A 157 -12.78 -15.83 -17.64
C TYR A 157 -11.95 -17.09 -17.55
N ASP A 158 -12.55 -18.21 -17.95
CA ASP A 158 -11.82 -19.44 -18.21
C ASP A 158 -10.94 -19.28 -19.47
N HIS A 159 -9.87 -20.04 -19.56
CA HIS A 159 -8.89 -19.92 -20.65
C HIS A 159 -9.47 -20.28 -22.04
N ASP A 160 -10.57 -21.03 -22.10
CA ASP A 160 -11.27 -21.38 -23.35
C ASP A 160 -12.39 -20.36 -23.73
N HIS A 161 -12.60 -19.34 -22.90
CA HIS A 161 -13.56 -18.29 -23.20
C HIS A 161 -13.09 -17.44 -24.40
N PRO A 162 -13.98 -17.02 -25.31
CA PRO A 162 -13.60 -16.21 -26.49
C PRO A 162 -12.83 -14.93 -26.16
N MET A 163 -13.09 -14.31 -25.00
CA MET A 163 -12.37 -13.10 -24.54
C MET A 163 -10.92 -13.40 -24.07
N ALA A 164 -10.59 -14.64 -23.79
CA ALA A 164 -9.24 -15.05 -23.41
C ALA A 164 -8.33 -15.27 -24.65
N LEU A 165 -8.91 -15.26 -25.85
CA LEU A 165 -8.14 -15.52 -27.07
C LEU A 165 -7.05 -14.47 -27.28
N GLY A 166 -5.81 -14.96 -27.29
CA GLY A 166 -4.63 -14.10 -27.46
C GLY A 166 -4.12 -13.44 -26.17
N GLU A 167 -4.79 -13.63 -25.02
CA GLU A 167 -4.37 -13.10 -23.71
C GLU A 167 -3.89 -14.20 -22.73
N PHE A 168 -4.13 -15.46 -23.06
CA PHE A 168 -3.73 -16.61 -22.25
C PHE A 168 -2.23 -16.56 -21.91
N GLY A 169 -1.91 -16.54 -20.61
CA GLY A 169 -0.55 -16.65 -20.09
C GLY A 169 0.40 -15.47 -20.36
N LYS A 170 -0.06 -14.37 -20.96
CA LYS A 170 0.81 -13.25 -21.37
C LYS A 170 1.32 -12.39 -20.20
N CYS A 171 0.44 -11.89 -19.37
CA CYS A 171 0.78 -10.97 -18.27
C CYS A 171 0.91 -11.69 -16.93
N GLY A 172 0.70 -12.99 -16.93
CA GLY A 172 0.68 -13.81 -15.73
C GLY A 172 0.29 -15.25 -16.05
N VAL A 173 0.11 -16.05 -15.02
CA VAL A 173 -0.32 -17.46 -15.13
C VAL A 173 -1.82 -17.55 -15.32
N ALA A 174 -2.26 -18.41 -16.24
CA ALA A 174 -3.67 -18.75 -16.44
C ALA A 174 -4.13 -19.78 -15.40
N ILE A 175 -5.14 -19.42 -14.60
CA ILE A 175 -5.77 -20.28 -13.59
C ILE A 175 -7.29 -20.23 -13.78
N SER A 176 -7.85 -21.28 -14.35
CA SER A 176 -9.28 -21.42 -14.59
C SER A 176 -9.97 -22.41 -13.67
N SER A 177 -9.23 -23.28 -13.04
CA SER A 177 -9.77 -24.37 -12.23
C SER A 177 -8.93 -24.69 -11.00
N LEU A 178 -9.51 -25.49 -10.09
CA LEU A 178 -8.77 -26.04 -8.96
C LEU A 178 -7.60 -26.92 -9.43
N ALA A 179 -7.75 -27.63 -10.56
CA ALA A 179 -6.67 -28.46 -11.09
C ALA A 179 -5.45 -27.61 -11.48
N ASP A 180 -5.66 -26.46 -12.13
CA ASP A 180 -4.58 -25.54 -12.45
C ASP A 180 -3.89 -25.00 -11.19
N MET A 181 -4.67 -24.68 -10.15
CA MET A 181 -4.13 -24.22 -8.87
C MET A 181 -3.32 -25.32 -8.17
N GLU A 182 -3.76 -26.58 -8.24
CA GLU A 182 -3.02 -27.72 -7.70
C GLU A 182 -1.67 -27.90 -8.41
N VAL A 183 -1.65 -27.77 -9.74
CA VAL A 183 -0.43 -27.82 -10.55
C VAL A 183 0.49 -26.65 -10.21
N LEU A 184 -0.05 -25.43 -10.14
CA LEU A 184 0.72 -24.23 -9.80
C LEU A 184 1.46 -24.37 -8.47
N LEU A 185 0.86 -25.04 -7.49
CA LEU A 185 1.35 -25.16 -6.12
C LEU A 185 2.01 -26.53 -5.84
N ASP A 186 2.17 -27.37 -6.84
CA ASP A 186 2.74 -28.72 -6.63
C ASP A 186 4.18 -28.62 -6.09
N GLY A 187 4.44 -29.37 -5.02
CA GLY A 187 5.74 -29.37 -4.34
C GLY A 187 6.13 -28.11 -3.58
N ILE A 188 5.29 -27.08 -3.56
CA ILE A 188 5.56 -25.81 -2.84
C ILE A 188 5.21 -25.96 -1.35
N PRO A 189 6.14 -25.69 -0.41
CA PRO A 189 5.91 -25.86 1.03
C PRO A 189 5.08 -24.70 1.60
N LEU A 190 3.75 -24.71 1.42
CA LEU A 190 2.82 -23.62 1.75
C LEU A 190 2.77 -23.25 3.24
N ASP A 191 3.17 -24.16 4.13
CA ASP A 191 3.31 -23.94 5.59
C ASP A 191 4.55 -23.13 5.96
N LYS A 192 5.56 -23.08 5.09
CA LYS A 192 6.89 -22.46 5.34
C LYS A 192 7.10 -21.14 4.63
N ILE A 193 6.37 -20.91 3.54
CA ILE A 193 6.46 -19.68 2.75
C ILE A 193 5.22 -18.82 2.92
N THR A 194 5.26 -17.60 2.37
CA THR A 194 4.08 -16.75 2.23
C THR A 194 3.77 -16.52 0.76
N THR A 195 2.49 -16.58 0.40
CA THR A 195 2.03 -16.39 -0.98
C THR A 195 1.20 -15.12 -1.09
N SER A 196 1.63 -14.16 -1.91
CA SER A 196 0.82 -13.00 -2.29
C SER A 196 0.15 -13.26 -3.63
N MET A 197 -1.08 -12.80 -3.79
CA MET A 197 -1.86 -12.94 -5.01
C MET A 197 -2.40 -11.57 -5.43
N THR A 198 -2.01 -11.11 -6.62
CA THR A 198 -2.49 -9.86 -7.21
C THR A 198 -3.80 -10.10 -7.94
N ILE A 199 -4.82 -10.43 -7.19
CA ILE A 199 -6.15 -10.76 -7.68
C ILE A 199 -7.19 -9.91 -6.94
N ASN A 200 -8.18 -9.35 -7.64
CA ASN A 200 -9.16 -8.42 -7.11
C ASN A 200 -10.58 -8.96 -7.22
N SER A 201 -11.30 -8.65 -8.29
CA SER A 201 -12.70 -9.07 -8.41
C SER A 201 -12.94 -10.59 -8.24
N PRO A 202 -12.14 -11.50 -8.83
CA PRO A 202 -12.27 -12.95 -8.62
C PRO A 202 -11.53 -13.48 -7.38
N ALA A 203 -10.97 -12.63 -6.53
CA ALA A 203 -10.18 -13.02 -5.36
C ALA A 203 -10.84 -14.10 -4.47
N PRO A 204 -12.14 -14.05 -4.16
CA PRO A 204 -12.77 -15.07 -3.33
C PRO A 204 -12.67 -16.47 -3.94
N ALA A 205 -12.87 -16.62 -5.27
CA ALA A 205 -12.79 -17.89 -5.97
C ALA A 205 -11.34 -18.42 -6.04
N ILE A 206 -10.40 -17.57 -6.41
CA ILE A 206 -8.97 -17.92 -6.48
C ILE A 206 -8.44 -18.30 -5.09
N TRP A 207 -8.83 -17.59 -4.05
CA TRP A 207 -8.44 -17.92 -2.68
C TRP A 207 -9.03 -19.22 -2.19
N ALA A 208 -10.29 -19.51 -2.54
CA ALA A 208 -10.92 -20.80 -2.24
C ALA A 208 -10.16 -21.97 -2.91
N MET A 209 -9.75 -21.83 -4.18
CA MET A 209 -8.92 -22.80 -4.87
C MET A 209 -7.55 -22.97 -4.19
N TYR A 210 -6.91 -21.89 -3.78
CA TYR A 210 -5.64 -21.95 -3.03
C TYR A 210 -5.78 -22.72 -1.71
N ILE A 211 -6.84 -22.44 -0.95
CA ILE A 211 -7.12 -23.14 0.31
C ILE A 211 -7.37 -24.63 0.05
N ALA A 212 -8.18 -24.98 -0.95
CA ALA A 212 -8.49 -26.35 -1.30
C ALA A 212 -7.24 -27.13 -1.78
N ALA A 213 -6.36 -26.50 -2.57
CA ALA A 213 -5.09 -27.08 -2.97
C ALA A 213 -4.17 -27.32 -1.76
N ALA A 214 -4.10 -26.36 -0.82
CA ALA A 214 -3.32 -26.52 0.41
C ALA A 214 -3.86 -27.64 1.32
N GLU A 215 -5.18 -27.75 1.46
CA GLU A 215 -5.82 -28.85 2.21
C GLU A 215 -5.48 -30.23 1.62
N LYS A 216 -5.46 -30.34 0.28
CA LYS A 216 -5.04 -31.59 -0.41
C LYS A 216 -3.57 -31.92 -0.16
N GLN A 217 -2.72 -30.91 0.03
CA GLN A 217 -1.32 -31.10 0.45
C GLN A 217 -1.17 -31.38 1.97
N GLY A 218 -2.27 -31.39 2.72
CA GLY A 218 -2.26 -31.63 4.17
C GLY A 218 -1.88 -30.40 5.00
N VAL A 219 -1.93 -29.18 4.42
CA VAL A 219 -1.62 -27.94 5.11
C VAL A 219 -2.90 -27.27 5.62
N PRO A 220 -3.11 -27.18 6.95
CA PRO A 220 -4.30 -26.55 7.52
C PRO A 220 -4.36 -25.05 7.21
N MET A 221 -5.56 -24.50 6.97
CA MET A 221 -5.81 -23.07 6.73
C MET A 221 -5.09 -22.14 7.72
N ALA A 222 -5.10 -22.47 9.01
CA ALA A 222 -4.50 -21.67 10.06
C ALA A 222 -2.96 -21.53 9.94
N GLN A 223 -2.31 -22.42 9.18
CA GLN A 223 -0.86 -22.36 8.92
C GLN A 223 -0.51 -21.57 7.67
N LEU A 224 -1.47 -21.33 6.79
CA LEU A 224 -1.26 -20.57 5.56
C LEU A 224 -0.99 -19.10 5.86
N GLY A 225 0.09 -18.58 5.28
CA GLY A 225 0.45 -17.17 5.36
C GLY A 225 0.52 -16.54 3.98
N GLY A 226 -0.03 -15.35 3.85
CA GLY A 226 -0.03 -14.69 2.56
C GLY A 226 -0.81 -13.38 2.54
N THR A 227 -1.12 -12.93 1.34
CA THR A 227 -1.86 -11.69 1.11
C THR A 227 -2.69 -11.81 -0.16
N LEU A 228 -3.97 -11.46 -0.10
CA LEU A 228 -4.76 -11.10 -1.27
C LEU A 228 -4.60 -9.61 -1.56
N GLN A 229 -4.57 -9.20 -2.83
CA GLN A 229 -4.73 -7.80 -3.15
C GLN A 229 -6.17 -7.35 -2.85
N ASN A 230 -7.17 -7.96 -3.48
CA ASN A 230 -8.58 -7.86 -3.11
C ASN A 230 -9.10 -6.42 -2.92
N ASP A 231 -8.45 -5.47 -3.61
CA ASP A 231 -8.77 -4.04 -3.55
C ASP A 231 -9.62 -3.66 -4.75
N ILE A 232 -10.94 -3.64 -4.55
CA ILE A 232 -11.88 -3.35 -5.63
C ILE A 232 -12.03 -1.85 -5.90
N LEU A 233 -11.87 -1.00 -4.89
CA LEU A 233 -12.07 0.45 -5.06
C LEU A 233 -11.05 1.05 -6.02
N LYS A 234 -9.77 0.65 -5.92
CA LYS A 234 -8.75 1.10 -6.87
C LYS A 234 -9.02 0.63 -8.31
N GLU A 235 -9.78 -0.45 -8.50
CA GLU A 235 -10.19 -0.88 -9.83
C GLU A 235 -11.12 0.14 -10.50
N TYR A 236 -12.07 0.70 -9.77
CA TYR A 236 -12.94 1.76 -10.29
C TYR A 236 -12.19 3.06 -10.53
N ILE A 237 -11.16 3.34 -9.73
CA ILE A 237 -10.36 4.57 -9.83
C ILE A 237 -9.36 4.47 -10.99
N ALA A 238 -8.54 3.41 -11.04
CA ALA A 238 -7.34 3.36 -11.87
C ALA A 238 -7.21 2.13 -12.78
N GLN A 239 -7.20 0.90 -12.25
CA GLN A 239 -6.80 -0.29 -12.98
C GLN A 239 -7.86 -0.84 -13.93
N LYS A 240 -9.16 -0.70 -13.57
CA LYS A 240 -10.34 -1.03 -14.43
C LYS A 240 -10.66 -2.51 -14.60
N GLU A 241 -10.08 -3.41 -13.83
CA GLU A 241 -10.40 -4.86 -13.84
C GLU A 241 -11.66 -5.14 -13.01
N VAL A 242 -12.82 -4.75 -13.53
CA VAL A 242 -14.08 -4.75 -12.80
C VAL A 242 -15.02 -5.84 -13.36
N LEU A 243 -15.46 -6.77 -12.48
CA LEU A 243 -16.45 -7.80 -12.80
C LEU A 243 -17.85 -7.41 -12.37
N PHE A 244 -18.00 -6.84 -11.19
CA PHE A 244 -19.28 -6.56 -10.56
C PHE A 244 -19.42 -5.06 -10.27
N PRO A 245 -20.63 -4.53 -10.11
CA PRO A 245 -20.86 -3.18 -9.60
C PRO A 245 -20.25 -2.96 -8.19
N PRO A 246 -20.06 -1.71 -7.74
CA PRO A 246 -19.37 -1.40 -6.48
C PRO A 246 -19.94 -2.11 -5.24
N GLU A 247 -21.25 -2.10 -5.05
CA GLU A 247 -21.90 -2.67 -3.86
C GLU A 247 -21.71 -4.20 -3.75
N PRO A 248 -21.98 -5.03 -4.77
CA PRO A 248 -21.66 -6.46 -4.72
C PRO A 248 -20.15 -6.74 -4.53
N SER A 249 -19.28 -5.92 -5.15
CA SER A 249 -17.84 -6.05 -5.00
C SER A 249 -17.38 -5.79 -3.55
N MET A 250 -17.88 -4.73 -2.93
CA MET A 250 -17.61 -4.44 -1.52
C MET A 250 -18.09 -5.56 -0.59
N ARG A 251 -19.25 -6.13 -0.87
CA ARG A 251 -19.75 -7.29 -0.11
C ARG A 251 -18.76 -8.45 -0.17
N LEU A 252 -18.26 -8.82 -1.35
CA LEU A 252 -17.30 -9.91 -1.52
C LEU A 252 -15.98 -9.63 -0.79
N VAL A 253 -15.49 -8.39 -0.83
CA VAL A 253 -14.29 -7.99 -0.07
C VAL A 253 -14.51 -8.16 1.43
N VAL A 254 -15.64 -7.70 1.97
CA VAL A 254 -15.95 -7.83 3.40
C VAL A 254 -16.15 -9.29 3.79
N ASP A 255 -16.77 -10.13 2.93
CA ASP A 255 -16.90 -11.58 3.16
C ASP A 255 -15.52 -12.24 3.32
N THR A 256 -14.54 -11.86 2.49
CA THR A 256 -13.16 -12.39 2.60
C THR A 256 -12.44 -11.85 3.83
N ILE A 257 -12.65 -10.59 4.22
CA ILE A 257 -12.08 -10.02 5.46
C ILE A 257 -12.60 -10.79 6.67
N GLU A 258 -13.91 -11.01 6.75
CA GLU A 258 -14.56 -11.75 7.84
C GLU A 258 -14.06 -13.19 7.92
N PHE A 259 -14.08 -13.90 6.78
CA PHE A 259 -13.60 -15.27 6.72
C PHE A 259 -12.13 -15.39 7.15
N GLY A 260 -11.28 -14.51 6.67
CA GLY A 260 -9.86 -14.52 7.00
C GLY A 260 -9.58 -14.19 8.46
N ALA A 261 -10.31 -13.24 9.04
CA ALA A 261 -10.20 -12.91 10.46
C ALA A 261 -10.54 -14.10 11.36
N GLN A 262 -11.56 -14.88 10.98
CA GLN A 262 -12.03 -16.02 11.74
C GLN A 262 -11.16 -17.29 11.57
N ASN A 263 -10.62 -17.54 10.37
CA ASN A 263 -10.07 -18.84 10.00
C ASN A 263 -8.57 -18.83 9.67
N MET A 264 -8.01 -17.68 9.26
CA MET A 264 -6.64 -17.60 8.73
C MET A 264 -5.81 -16.51 9.42
N PRO A 265 -5.37 -16.72 10.66
CA PRO A 265 -4.76 -15.68 11.51
C PRO A 265 -3.43 -15.15 10.96
N ARG A 266 -2.80 -15.83 9.99
CA ARG A 266 -1.54 -15.42 9.35
C ARG A 266 -1.74 -14.76 7.99
N TRP A 267 -2.99 -14.64 7.52
CA TRP A 267 -3.32 -14.11 6.19
C TRP A 267 -3.69 -12.63 6.23
N ASN A 268 -3.19 -11.84 5.30
CA ASN A 268 -3.65 -10.47 5.06
C ASN A 268 -4.74 -10.52 3.99
N THR A 269 -5.94 -10.18 4.37
CA THR A 269 -7.14 -10.36 3.52
C THR A 269 -7.28 -9.30 2.45
N ILE A 270 -6.53 -8.20 2.56
CA ILE A 270 -6.51 -7.11 1.58
C ILE A 270 -5.13 -6.44 1.56
N SER A 271 -4.74 -5.93 0.38
CA SER A 271 -3.63 -5.02 0.18
C SER A 271 -4.13 -3.79 -0.56
N ILE A 272 -4.47 -2.76 0.20
CA ILE A 272 -5.08 -1.51 -0.30
C ILE A 272 -4.03 -0.75 -1.10
N SER A 273 -4.32 -0.50 -2.39
CA SER A 273 -3.28 -0.26 -3.40
C SER A 273 -3.32 1.17 -3.96
N GLY A 274 -2.37 1.99 -3.57
CA GLY A 274 -2.05 3.27 -4.21
C GLY A 274 -1.20 3.13 -5.48
N TYR A 275 -0.46 2.03 -5.62
CA TYR A 275 0.43 1.78 -6.75
C TYR A 275 -0.24 2.06 -8.10
N HIS A 276 -1.38 1.44 -8.36
CA HIS A 276 -2.11 1.58 -9.63
C HIS A 276 -2.63 3.01 -9.85
N ILE A 277 -3.02 3.70 -8.78
CA ILE A 277 -3.47 5.10 -8.82
C ILE A 277 -2.30 6.00 -9.24
N ARG A 278 -1.11 5.75 -8.69
CA ARG A 278 0.12 6.49 -9.02
C ARG A 278 0.56 6.23 -10.46
N GLU A 279 0.59 4.96 -10.88
CA GLU A 279 0.91 4.54 -12.26
C GLU A 279 -0.07 5.12 -13.29
N ALA A 280 -1.32 5.37 -12.91
CA ALA A 280 -2.32 6.05 -13.74
C ALA A 280 -2.13 7.59 -13.80
N GLY A 281 -1.10 8.14 -13.16
CA GLY A 281 -0.72 9.55 -13.27
C GLY A 281 -1.05 10.42 -12.05
N ALA A 282 -1.49 9.87 -10.94
CA ALA A 282 -1.69 10.62 -9.70
C ALA A 282 -0.34 11.12 -9.14
N THR A 283 -0.36 12.22 -8.40
CA THR A 283 0.79 12.69 -7.62
C THR A 283 0.96 11.84 -6.36
N ALA A 284 2.10 11.96 -5.68
CA ALA A 284 2.34 11.25 -4.41
C ALA A 284 1.31 11.62 -3.33
N VAL A 285 0.88 12.88 -3.28
CA VAL A 285 -0.17 13.34 -2.35
C VAL A 285 -1.54 12.75 -2.72
N GLN A 286 -1.90 12.72 -4.00
CA GLN A 286 -3.15 12.12 -4.47
C GLN A 286 -3.17 10.61 -4.24
N GLU A 287 -2.08 9.91 -4.55
CA GLU A 287 -1.92 8.49 -4.24
C GLU A 287 -2.20 8.22 -2.77
N LEU A 288 -1.52 8.94 -1.88
CA LEU A 288 -1.69 8.79 -0.43
C LEU A 288 -3.13 9.04 0.01
N ALA A 289 -3.74 10.14 -0.46
CA ALA A 289 -5.08 10.54 -0.07
C ALA A 289 -6.14 9.51 -0.52
N PHE A 290 -6.09 9.07 -1.77
CA PHE A 290 -7.05 8.11 -2.31
C PHE A 290 -6.87 6.72 -1.69
N THR A 291 -5.64 6.27 -1.52
CA THR A 291 -5.36 4.97 -0.89
C THR A 291 -5.86 4.91 0.55
N LEU A 292 -5.64 5.97 1.34
CA LEU A 292 -6.15 6.00 2.71
C LEU A 292 -7.68 6.14 2.74
N ALA A 293 -8.29 6.87 1.81
CA ALA A 293 -9.75 6.96 1.70
C ALA A 293 -10.37 5.58 1.38
N ASP A 294 -9.78 4.82 0.44
CA ASP A 294 -10.18 3.43 0.16
C ASP A 294 -10.01 2.56 1.41
N GLY A 295 -8.90 2.71 2.12
CA GLY A 295 -8.65 1.99 3.38
C GLY A 295 -9.71 2.25 4.43
N PHE A 296 -10.12 3.49 4.62
CA PHE A 296 -11.17 3.86 5.56
C PHE A 296 -12.54 3.33 5.11
N ALA A 297 -12.84 3.35 3.81
CA ALA A 297 -14.08 2.78 3.29
C ALA A 297 -14.19 1.26 3.56
N TYR A 298 -13.08 0.51 3.44
CA TYR A 298 -13.07 -0.91 3.81
C TYR A 298 -13.24 -1.13 5.32
N VAL A 299 -12.62 -0.29 6.16
CA VAL A 299 -12.81 -0.33 7.61
C VAL A 299 -14.27 -0.09 7.97
N GLU A 300 -14.88 0.93 7.40
CA GLU A 300 -16.29 1.27 7.63
C GLU A 300 -17.22 0.13 7.20
N ALA A 301 -17.01 -0.44 6.01
CA ALA A 301 -17.81 -1.56 5.51
C ALA A 301 -17.71 -2.82 6.41
N ALA A 302 -16.52 -3.11 6.96
CA ALA A 302 -16.35 -4.22 7.89
C ALA A 302 -17.04 -3.94 9.26
N ILE A 303 -16.97 -2.71 9.75
CA ILE A 303 -17.68 -2.28 10.98
C ILE A 303 -19.21 -2.34 10.77
N GLU A 304 -19.71 -1.88 9.62
CA GLU A 304 -21.13 -1.98 9.26
C GLU A 304 -21.62 -3.43 9.18
N ARG A 305 -20.76 -4.37 8.81
CA ARG A 305 -21.02 -5.83 8.86
C ARG A 305 -21.17 -6.33 10.32
N GLY A 306 -20.73 -5.56 11.31
CA GLY A 306 -20.78 -5.89 12.74
C GLY A 306 -19.46 -6.42 13.31
N MET A 307 -18.36 -6.35 12.58
CA MET A 307 -17.03 -6.72 13.06
C MET A 307 -16.46 -5.64 13.99
N SER A 308 -15.76 -6.06 15.05
CA SER A 308 -14.92 -5.15 15.82
C SER A 308 -13.68 -4.76 14.99
N VAL A 309 -13.27 -3.51 15.08
CA VAL A 309 -12.11 -3.01 14.32
C VAL A 309 -10.84 -3.80 14.65
N ASP A 310 -10.65 -4.22 15.88
CA ASP A 310 -9.45 -4.97 16.31
C ASP A 310 -9.46 -6.44 15.87
N GLU A 311 -10.58 -6.98 15.36
CA GLU A 311 -10.64 -8.33 14.80
C GLU A 311 -9.99 -8.42 13.43
N PHE A 312 -10.09 -7.38 12.59
CA PHE A 312 -9.60 -7.41 11.21
C PHE A 312 -8.47 -6.43 10.92
N ALA A 313 -8.45 -5.23 11.51
CA ALA A 313 -7.49 -4.19 11.20
C ALA A 313 -6.01 -4.61 11.36
N PRO A 314 -5.62 -5.47 12.32
CA PRO A 314 -4.26 -6.00 12.40
C PRO A 314 -3.79 -6.76 11.14
N ARG A 315 -4.70 -7.12 10.23
CA ARG A 315 -4.42 -7.86 8.98
C ARG A 315 -4.59 -7.04 7.72
N LEU A 316 -4.99 -5.79 7.82
CA LEU A 316 -4.97 -4.88 6.68
C LEU A 316 -3.53 -4.56 6.31
N SER A 317 -3.27 -4.48 5.01
CA SER A 317 -1.98 -4.09 4.46
C SER A 317 -2.17 -3.10 3.31
N PHE A 318 -1.08 -2.44 2.94
CA PHE A 318 -1.09 -1.39 1.92
C PHE A 318 -0.02 -1.66 0.87
N PHE A 319 -0.25 -1.13 -0.32
CA PHE A 319 0.68 -1.22 -1.42
C PHE A 319 0.84 0.16 -2.06
N PHE A 320 2.04 0.73 -1.99
CA PHE A 320 2.36 2.03 -2.57
C PHE A 320 3.40 1.92 -3.69
N ASP A 321 3.28 2.84 -4.63
CA ASP A 321 4.31 3.13 -5.61
C ASP A 321 5.49 3.86 -4.97
N VAL A 322 6.65 3.86 -5.62
CA VAL A 322 7.80 4.69 -5.25
C VAL A 322 8.44 5.29 -6.49
N HIS A 323 8.28 6.60 -6.66
CA HIS A 323 8.80 7.35 -7.80
C HIS A 323 10.16 8.03 -7.48
N ASN A 324 10.68 8.83 -8.39
CA ASN A 324 12.02 9.43 -8.31
C ASN A 324 12.12 10.72 -7.49
N ASP A 325 11.02 11.28 -6.97
CA ASP A 325 11.08 12.40 -6.04
C ASP A 325 11.42 11.91 -4.63
N LEU A 326 12.72 11.69 -4.40
CA LEU A 326 13.27 10.98 -3.23
C LEU A 326 12.68 11.46 -1.91
N PHE A 327 12.67 12.76 -1.66
CA PHE A 327 12.24 13.31 -0.37
C PHE A 327 10.72 13.26 -0.20
N GLU A 328 9.97 13.53 -1.26
CA GLU A 328 8.51 13.45 -1.24
C GLU A 328 8.05 12.00 -1.01
N GLU A 329 8.68 11.02 -1.68
CA GLU A 329 8.37 9.61 -1.50
C GLU A 329 8.67 9.12 -0.07
N ILE A 330 9.81 9.49 0.50
CA ILE A 330 10.12 9.20 1.91
C ILE A 330 9.06 9.81 2.84
N ALA A 331 8.68 11.06 2.60
CA ALA A 331 7.68 11.76 3.39
C ALA A 331 6.30 11.11 3.28
N LYS A 332 5.91 10.64 2.10
CA LYS A 332 4.66 9.91 1.85
C LYS A 332 4.50 8.70 2.77
N PHE A 333 5.52 7.82 2.85
CA PHE A 333 5.47 6.65 3.74
C PHE A 333 5.37 7.02 5.22
N ARG A 334 6.05 8.08 5.62
CA ARG A 334 6.01 8.57 7.01
C ARG A 334 4.65 9.15 7.35
N ALA A 335 4.08 9.93 6.44
CA ALA A 335 2.73 10.51 6.57
C ALA A 335 1.66 9.40 6.59
N ALA A 336 1.75 8.41 5.69
CA ALA A 336 0.82 7.29 5.63
C ALA A 336 0.68 6.60 6.99
N ARG A 337 1.80 6.23 7.62
CA ARG A 337 1.79 5.57 8.94
C ARG A 337 1.19 6.44 10.01
N ARG A 338 1.54 7.73 10.05
CA ARG A 338 1.04 8.66 11.06
C ARG A 338 -0.46 8.90 10.94
N ILE A 339 -0.95 9.15 9.73
CA ILE A 339 -2.38 9.39 9.46
C ILE A 339 -3.20 8.14 9.82
N TRP A 340 -2.78 6.98 9.31
CA TRP A 340 -3.45 5.71 9.62
C TRP A 340 -3.53 5.45 11.12
N ALA A 341 -2.41 5.58 11.83
CA ALA A 341 -2.36 5.36 13.28
C ALA A 341 -3.29 6.30 14.04
N HIS A 342 -3.34 7.56 13.63
CA HIS A 342 -4.22 8.57 14.24
C HIS A 342 -5.69 8.21 14.02
N GLU A 343 -6.10 7.94 12.78
CA GLU A 343 -7.49 7.65 12.46
C GLU A 343 -7.96 6.34 13.11
N MET A 344 -7.16 5.27 13.04
CA MET A 344 -7.53 4.00 13.66
C MET A 344 -7.71 4.12 15.18
N ARG A 345 -6.82 4.87 15.83
CA ARG A 345 -6.89 5.04 17.28
C ARG A 345 -8.02 5.98 17.73
N HIS A 346 -8.15 7.13 17.06
CA HIS A 346 -9.02 8.20 17.58
C HIS A 346 -10.37 8.26 16.89
N HIS A 347 -10.46 7.92 15.60
CA HIS A 347 -11.72 7.93 14.87
C HIS A 347 -12.45 6.58 14.98
N TYR A 348 -11.76 5.49 14.70
CA TYR A 348 -12.35 4.14 14.75
C TYR A 348 -12.26 3.48 16.13
N GLY A 349 -11.56 4.06 17.08
CA GLY A 349 -11.51 3.60 18.47
C GLY A 349 -10.80 2.27 18.69
N ALA A 350 -9.90 1.87 17.76
CA ALA A 350 -9.11 0.66 17.90
C ALA A 350 -8.25 0.69 19.19
N GLN A 351 -8.22 -0.40 19.93
CA GLN A 351 -7.48 -0.52 21.18
C GLN A 351 -6.18 -1.31 21.02
N ASP A 352 -6.12 -2.23 20.05
CA ASP A 352 -4.91 -3.00 19.77
C ASP A 352 -3.89 -2.16 18.98
N PRO A 353 -2.66 -1.93 19.50
CA PRO A 353 -1.62 -1.21 18.76
C PRO A 353 -1.29 -1.80 17.39
N ARG A 354 -1.55 -3.10 17.17
CA ARG A 354 -1.38 -3.72 15.85
C ARG A 354 -2.35 -3.18 14.83
N SER A 355 -3.54 -2.73 15.25
CA SER A 355 -4.56 -2.09 14.39
C SER A 355 -4.12 -0.70 13.93
N TRP A 356 -3.27 0.00 14.70
CA TRP A 356 -2.76 1.33 14.37
C TRP A 356 -1.57 1.27 13.40
N THR A 357 -1.00 0.07 13.21
CA THR A 357 0.22 -0.10 12.42
C THR A 357 -0.09 -0.30 10.96
N LEU A 358 0.31 0.65 10.10
CA LEU A 358 0.24 0.52 8.65
C LEU A 358 1.42 -0.30 8.14
N ARG A 359 1.12 -1.49 7.58
CA ARG A 359 2.10 -2.35 6.92
C ARG A 359 2.08 -2.11 5.43
N THR A 360 3.26 -1.98 4.83
CA THR A 360 3.39 -1.50 3.46
C THR A 360 4.28 -2.43 2.63
N HIS A 361 3.74 -2.86 1.48
CA HIS A 361 4.53 -3.26 0.34
C HIS A 361 4.82 -2.02 -0.52
N ALA A 362 6.00 -1.94 -1.11
CA ALA A 362 6.35 -0.93 -2.08
C ALA A 362 6.83 -1.58 -3.39
N GLN A 363 6.49 -0.95 -4.50
CA GLN A 363 7.05 -1.27 -5.81
C GLN A 363 7.59 0.00 -6.44
N THR A 364 8.72 -0.11 -7.12
CA THR A 364 9.31 1.00 -7.87
C THR A 364 8.42 1.37 -9.06
N ALA A 365 8.36 2.67 -9.40
CA ALA A 365 7.45 3.20 -10.41
C ALA A 365 7.79 2.72 -11.83
N GLY A 366 6.96 1.85 -12.40
CA GLY A 366 7.07 1.38 -13.79
C GLY A 366 6.90 2.53 -14.78
N VAL A 367 5.97 3.44 -14.50
CA VAL A 367 5.68 4.62 -15.33
C VAL A 367 6.90 5.53 -15.56
N SER A 368 7.90 5.46 -14.69
CA SER A 368 9.13 6.25 -14.81
C SER A 368 10.17 5.63 -15.75
N LEU A 369 10.00 4.38 -16.13
CA LEU A 369 10.96 3.64 -16.94
C LEU A 369 10.74 3.89 -18.43
N THR A 370 11.81 3.82 -19.20
CA THR A 370 11.78 4.12 -20.62
C THR A 370 12.41 2.99 -21.43
N ALA A 371 11.84 2.68 -22.58
CA ALA A 371 12.43 1.75 -23.56
C ALA A 371 13.71 2.30 -24.20
N GLN A 372 13.81 3.64 -24.31
CA GLN A 372 15.02 4.30 -24.79
C GLN A 372 16.08 4.32 -23.71
N GLN A 373 17.27 3.83 -23.98
CA GLN A 373 18.39 3.73 -23.05
C GLN A 373 18.00 2.96 -21.76
N PRO A 374 17.60 1.69 -21.88
CA PRO A 374 17.06 0.91 -20.75
C PRO A 374 18.06 0.76 -19.60
N GLU A 375 19.37 0.82 -19.85
CA GLU A 375 20.40 0.77 -18.80
C GLU A 375 20.28 1.91 -17.78
N ASN A 376 19.72 3.06 -18.19
CA ASN A 376 19.46 4.17 -17.26
C ASN A 376 18.33 3.84 -16.27
N ASN A 377 17.49 2.84 -16.57
CA ASN A 377 16.44 2.39 -15.67
C ASN A 377 17.02 1.78 -14.38
N VAL A 378 18.22 1.18 -14.44
CA VAL A 378 18.93 0.68 -13.25
C VAL A 378 19.12 1.78 -12.22
N VAL A 379 19.52 2.98 -12.65
CA VAL A 379 19.72 4.14 -11.76
C VAL A 379 18.39 4.64 -11.23
N ARG A 380 17.35 4.73 -12.07
CA ARG A 380 16.00 5.15 -11.64
C ARG A 380 15.45 4.23 -10.55
N VAL A 381 15.49 2.93 -10.80
CA VAL A 381 15.01 1.91 -9.87
C VAL A 381 15.82 1.90 -8.56
N ALA A 382 17.15 2.08 -8.66
CA ALA A 382 18.00 2.14 -7.45
C ALA A 382 17.63 3.32 -6.53
N LEU A 383 17.35 4.51 -7.09
CA LEU A 383 16.90 5.68 -6.34
C LEU A 383 15.51 5.49 -5.74
N GLN A 384 14.59 4.88 -6.48
CA GLN A 384 13.25 4.55 -6.00
C GLN A 384 13.30 3.53 -4.86
N ALA A 385 14.11 2.46 -5.02
CA ALA A 385 14.32 1.48 -3.96
C ALA A 385 14.92 2.13 -2.70
N LEU A 386 15.86 3.07 -2.86
CA LEU A 386 16.42 3.83 -1.76
C LEU A 386 15.34 4.65 -1.04
N ALA A 387 14.45 5.33 -1.78
CA ALA A 387 13.32 6.06 -1.20
C ALA A 387 12.38 5.15 -0.41
N ALA A 388 12.03 3.97 -0.95
CA ALA A 388 11.21 2.97 -0.27
C ALA A 388 11.82 2.53 1.07
N VAL A 389 13.11 2.21 1.07
CA VAL A 389 13.83 1.75 2.25
C VAL A 389 13.96 2.86 3.30
N LEU A 390 14.35 4.06 2.90
CA LEU A 390 14.40 5.23 3.78
C LEU A 390 13.00 5.63 4.28
N GLY A 391 11.97 5.37 3.47
CA GLY A 391 10.55 5.50 3.83
C GLY A 391 10.07 4.47 4.84
N GLY A 392 10.75 3.34 4.99
CA GLY A 392 10.44 2.31 5.99
C GLY A 392 9.46 1.25 5.51
N THR A 393 9.49 0.86 4.22
CA THR A 393 8.66 -0.23 3.68
C THR A 393 8.95 -1.58 4.34
N ASN A 394 7.94 -2.47 4.41
CA ASN A 394 8.11 -3.82 4.96
C ASN A 394 8.52 -4.85 3.90
N SER A 395 8.11 -4.65 2.67
CA SER A 395 8.52 -5.46 1.53
C SER A 395 8.68 -4.59 0.28
N LEU A 396 9.51 -5.06 -0.65
CA LEU A 396 9.86 -4.30 -1.85
C LEU A 396 9.90 -5.23 -3.07
N HIS A 397 9.32 -4.74 -4.16
CA HIS A 397 9.58 -5.21 -5.53
C HIS A 397 10.32 -4.11 -6.29
N THR A 398 11.34 -4.49 -7.05
CA THR A 398 12.07 -3.59 -7.94
C THR A 398 11.85 -4.02 -9.37
N ASN A 399 11.35 -3.11 -10.19
CA ASN A 399 11.14 -3.37 -11.61
C ASN A 399 12.47 -3.65 -12.32
N SER A 400 12.44 -4.52 -13.29
CA SER A 400 13.58 -4.84 -14.13
C SER A 400 13.93 -3.66 -15.05
N LEU A 401 15.16 -3.63 -15.56
CA LEU A 401 15.60 -2.61 -16.51
C LEU A 401 14.83 -2.67 -17.83
N ASP A 402 14.33 -3.86 -18.18
CA ASP A 402 13.57 -4.17 -19.40
C ASP A 402 12.05 -4.12 -19.21
N GLU A 403 11.56 -3.64 -18.07
CA GLU A 403 10.12 -3.51 -17.78
C GLU A 403 9.35 -2.75 -18.87
N ALA A 404 10.01 -1.83 -19.57
CA ALA A 404 9.40 -1.00 -20.59
C ALA A 404 9.70 -1.47 -22.03
N LEU A 405 10.25 -2.69 -22.23
CA LEU A 405 10.61 -3.25 -23.54
C LEU A 405 9.54 -4.17 -24.10
#